data_5e089d191aa9d5dbcafc9355bc017247
#
_entry.id   5e089d191aa9d5dbcafc9355bc017247
#
_cell.length_a   1.000
_cell.length_b   1.000
_cell.length_c   1.000
_cell.angle_alpha   90.00
_cell.angle_beta   90.00
_cell.angle_gamma   90.00
#
_symmetry.space_group_name_H-M   'P 1'
#
loop_
_entity.id
_entity.type
_entity.pdbx_description
1 polymer ?
#
loop_
_entity_poly.entity_id
_entity_poly.type
_entity_poly.pdbx_seq_one_letter_code
_entity_poly.pdbx_strand_id
1 'polypeptide(L)'
;MIDIHPLQKSDHTWKDFFLHIGTIAVGILIAISLEQTVELIHQHHQRTELRKAANTDARLYLRDVDQNRDANTRQVEDLTARIQQVRETISYDHPLPPPAYRPAFPIETIRLGNLAAAKSSGLIYLLSEDEINSTCDTEVAVIKSEALKERAQEATTQRVAFEQRFQTSFPSGPYDFSHITPAQLDQYLGLLLEERVRRTETLAYLELMHRGAQAYLDGQRDLEKLRAAEQNASAH
;
A
#
# COMPACT_ATOMS: atom_id res chain seq x y z
N MET A 1 -77.73 -5.62 -46.79
CA MET A 1 -77.78 -4.17 -46.52
C MET A 1 -76.62 -3.90 -45.59
N ILE A 2 -75.48 -3.36 -46.10
CA ILE A 2 -74.30 -3.07 -45.31
C ILE A 2 -74.44 -1.63 -44.87
N ASP A 3 -74.60 -1.43 -43.58
CA ASP A 3 -74.76 -0.12 -42.94
C ASP A 3 -73.35 0.50 -42.78
N ILE A 4 -73.02 1.40 -43.70
CA ILE A 4 -71.77 2.15 -43.64
C ILE A 4 -71.97 3.33 -42.74
N HIS A 5 -71.58 3.24 -41.49
CA HIS A 5 -71.47 4.36 -40.59
C HIS A 5 -70.45 5.37 -41.12
N PRO A 6 -70.83 6.64 -41.29
CA PRO A 6 -69.93 7.68 -41.72
C PRO A 6 -68.83 7.85 -40.60
N LEU A 7 -67.58 7.81 -41.01
CA LEU A 7 -66.43 8.18 -40.18
C LEU A 7 -66.70 9.59 -39.60
N GLN A 8 -66.93 9.64 -38.31
CA GLN A 8 -67.05 10.88 -37.55
C GLN A 8 -65.75 11.68 -37.79
N LYS A 9 -65.85 12.80 -38.52
CA LYS A 9 -64.76 13.77 -38.61
C LYS A 9 -64.43 14.26 -37.21
N SER A 10 -63.43 13.76 -36.57
CA SER A 10 -62.88 14.38 -35.35
C SER A 10 -62.22 15.69 -35.80
N ASP A 11 -62.81 16.82 -35.49
CA ASP A 11 -62.17 18.13 -35.61
C ASP A 11 -61.00 18.16 -34.59
N HIS A 12 -59.87 17.60 -34.98
CA HIS A 12 -58.64 17.74 -34.19
C HIS A 12 -58.23 19.21 -34.22
N THR A 13 -58.58 19.92 -33.17
CA THR A 13 -58.21 21.32 -32.98
C THR A 13 -56.71 21.39 -32.64
N TRP A 14 -56.03 22.47 -33.04
CA TRP A 14 -54.63 22.72 -32.65
C TRP A 14 -54.42 22.58 -31.16
N LYS A 15 -55.43 22.80 -30.33
CA LYS A 15 -55.39 22.56 -28.88
C LYS A 15 -55.17 21.09 -28.52
N ASP A 16 -55.85 20.18 -29.19
CA ASP A 16 -55.71 18.72 -28.95
C ASP A 16 -54.35 18.25 -29.37
N PHE A 17 -53.80 18.80 -30.44
CA PHE A 17 -52.45 18.53 -30.89
C PHE A 17 -51.41 18.96 -29.84
N PHE A 18 -51.47 20.21 -29.34
CA PHE A 18 -50.56 20.68 -28.30
C PHE A 18 -50.73 19.95 -26.97
N LEU A 19 -51.95 19.56 -26.60
CA LEU A 19 -52.22 18.77 -25.40
C LEU A 19 -51.54 17.39 -25.51
N HIS A 20 -51.63 16.75 -26.66
CA HIS A 20 -50.98 15.46 -26.92
C HIS A 20 -49.47 15.57 -26.85
N ILE A 21 -48.88 16.56 -27.50
CA ILE A 21 -47.42 16.81 -27.45
C ILE A 21 -47.00 17.11 -26.01
N GLY A 22 -47.74 17.95 -25.29
CA GLY A 22 -47.47 18.27 -23.89
C GLY A 22 -47.49 17.04 -23.00
N THR A 23 -48.50 16.16 -23.18
CA THR A 23 -48.59 14.90 -22.42
C THR A 23 -47.42 13.97 -22.70
N ILE A 24 -47.01 13.84 -23.96
CA ILE A 24 -45.83 13.03 -24.33
C ILE A 24 -44.54 13.62 -23.75
N ALA A 25 -44.37 14.95 -23.85
CA ALA A 25 -43.22 15.65 -23.30
C ALA A 25 -43.09 15.46 -21.77
N VAL A 26 -44.18 15.59 -21.03
CA VAL A 26 -44.24 15.36 -19.58
C VAL A 26 -43.95 13.90 -19.27
N GLY A 27 -44.49 12.95 -20.02
CA GLY A 27 -44.18 11.53 -19.86
C GLY A 27 -42.70 11.22 -20.04
N ILE A 28 -42.05 11.78 -21.06
CA ILE A 28 -40.62 11.63 -21.30
C ILE A 28 -39.80 12.28 -20.16
N LEU A 29 -40.16 13.45 -19.71
CA LEU A 29 -39.47 14.13 -18.60
C LEU A 29 -39.56 13.34 -17.29
N ILE A 30 -40.71 12.75 -16.99
CA ILE A 30 -40.88 11.87 -15.84
C ILE A 30 -39.98 10.62 -15.98
N ALA A 31 -39.98 9.98 -17.15
CA ALA A 31 -39.16 8.80 -17.40
C ALA A 31 -37.65 9.10 -17.22
N ILE A 32 -37.15 10.19 -17.80
CA ILE A 32 -35.77 10.63 -17.65
C ILE A 32 -35.43 10.95 -16.18
N SER A 33 -36.33 11.64 -15.48
CA SER A 33 -36.12 11.98 -14.06
C SER A 33 -36.07 10.74 -13.17
N LEU A 34 -36.88 9.72 -13.44
CA LEU A 34 -36.87 8.44 -12.74
C LEU A 34 -35.55 7.68 -13.01
N GLU A 35 -35.13 7.60 -14.27
CA GLU A 35 -33.87 6.96 -14.67
C GLU A 35 -32.68 7.63 -13.97
N GLN A 36 -32.59 8.95 -13.99
CA GLN A 36 -31.54 9.69 -13.30
C GLN A 36 -31.54 9.46 -11.79
N THR A 37 -32.72 9.36 -11.16
CA THR A 37 -32.87 9.09 -9.74
C THR A 37 -32.36 7.69 -9.38
N VAL A 38 -32.72 6.68 -10.17
CA VAL A 38 -32.25 5.28 -9.99
C VAL A 38 -30.73 5.21 -10.15
N GLU A 39 -30.20 5.89 -11.17
CA GLU A 39 -28.75 5.93 -11.41
C GLU A 39 -28.00 6.59 -10.24
N LEU A 40 -28.48 7.72 -9.72
CA LEU A 40 -27.88 8.37 -8.55
C LEU A 40 -27.88 7.47 -7.30
N ILE A 41 -28.98 6.76 -7.05
CA ILE A 41 -29.05 5.79 -5.93
C ILE A 41 -28.05 4.66 -6.14
N HIS A 42 -27.95 4.14 -7.36
CA HIS A 42 -27.00 3.07 -7.69
C HIS A 42 -25.55 3.53 -7.51
N GLN A 43 -25.18 4.68 -8.02
CA GLN A 43 -23.84 5.27 -7.85
C GLN A 43 -23.51 5.55 -6.38
N HIS A 44 -24.48 6.02 -5.59
CA HIS A 44 -24.30 6.23 -4.16
C HIS A 44 -24.03 4.92 -3.43
N HIS A 45 -24.76 3.86 -3.78
CA HIS A 45 -24.53 2.53 -3.21
C HIS A 45 -23.15 1.99 -3.58
N GLN A 46 -22.77 2.04 -4.86
CA GLN A 46 -21.45 1.62 -5.34
C GLN A 46 -20.32 2.39 -4.66
N ARG A 47 -20.45 3.71 -4.50
CA ARG A 47 -19.46 4.54 -3.77
C ARG A 47 -19.30 4.08 -2.31
N THR A 48 -20.41 3.76 -1.66
CA THR A 48 -20.39 3.29 -0.27
C THR A 48 -19.67 1.95 -0.14
N GLU A 49 -19.95 1.00 -1.04
CA GLU A 49 -19.27 -0.30 -1.06
C GLU A 49 -17.78 -0.15 -1.40
N LEU A 50 -17.44 0.74 -2.32
CA LEU A 50 -16.04 1.03 -2.66
C LEU A 50 -15.27 1.61 -1.47
N ARG A 51 -15.86 2.52 -0.69
CA ARG A 51 -15.24 3.04 0.55
C ARG A 51 -15.06 1.97 1.62
N LYS A 52 -16.00 1.04 1.76
CA LYS A 52 -15.81 -0.11 2.66
C LYS A 52 -14.65 -0.99 2.20
N ALA A 53 -14.55 -1.26 0.91
CA ALA A 53 -13.47 -2.03 0.32
C ALA A 53 -12.12 -1.32 0.52
N ALA A 54 -12.03 -0.01 0.29
CA ALA A 54 -10.84 0.79 0.54
C ALA A 54 -10.42 0.80 2.02
N ASN A 55 -11.37 0.89 2.94
CA ASN A 55 -11.08 0.78 4.37
C ASN A 55 -10.57 -0.62 4.76
N THR A 56 -11.04 -1.67 4.08
CA THR A 56 -10.54 -3.04 4.29
C THR A 56 -9.09 -3.16 3.80
N ASP A 57 -8.80 -2.64 2.61
CA ASP A 57 -7.42 -2.59 2.08
C ASP A 57 -6.50 -1.79 3.01
N ALA A 58 -6.95 -0.63 3.50
CA ALA A 58 -6.16 0.19 4.40
C ALA A 58 -5.81 -0.52 5.73
N ARG A 59 -6.73 -1.34 6.27
CA ARG A 59 -6.46 -2.15 7.47
C ARG A 59 -5.46 -3.27 7.20
N LEU A 60 -5.58 -3.95 6.07
CA LEU A 60 -4.63 -4.99 5.67
C LEU A 60 -3.25 -4.39 5.42
N TYR A 61 -3.22 -3.26 4.72
CA TYR A 61 -2.01 -2.49 4.47
C TYR A 61 -1.31 -2.10 5.78
N LEU A 62 -2.04 -1.52 6.75
CA LEU A 62 -1.50 -1.14 8.04
C LEU A 62 -0.90 -2.33 8.79
N ARG A 63 -1.62 -3.47 8.81
CA ARG A 63 -1.13 -4.72 9.41
C ARG A 63 0.18 -5.18 8.75
N ASP A 64 0.24 -5.21 7.43
CA ASP A 64 1.41 -5.69 6.69
C ASP A 64 2.60 -4.73 6.88
N VAL A 65 2.34 -3.42 6.95
CA VAL A 65 3.35 -2.39 7.30
C VAL A 65 3.89 -2.61 8.72
N ASP A 66 3.02 -2.87 9.70
CA ASP A 66 3.43 -3.11 11.10
C ASP A 66 4.29 -4.37 11.22
N GLN A 67 3.90 -5.46 10.57
CA GLN A 67 4.68 -6.69 10.57
C GLN A 67 6.07 -6.47 9.96
N ASN A 68 6.15 -5.73 8.86
CA ASN A 68 7.42 -5.40 8.21
C ASN A 68 8.27 -4.47 9.09
N ARG A 69 7.66 -3.51 9.78
CA ARG A 69 8.34 -2.62 10.73
C ARG A 69 8.96 -3.40 11.88
N ASP A 70 8.18 -4.28 12.51
CA ASP A 70 8.64 -5.12 13.62
C ASP A 70 9.79 -6.06 13.20
N ALA A 71 9.69 -6.64 11.99
CA ALA A 71 10.75 -7.48 11.45
C ALA A 71 12.05 -6.70 11.21
N ASN A 72 11.97 -5.51 10.60
CA ASN A 72 13.13 -4.67 10.36
C ASN A 72 13.73 -4.11 11.66
N THR A 73 12.92 -3.74 12.66
CA THR A 73 13.40 -3.28 13.98
C THR A 73 14.28 -4.35 14.62
N ARG A 74 13.80 -5.60 14.69
CA ARG A 74 14.57 -6.71 15.26
C ARG A 74 15.89 -6.95 14.52
N GLN A 75 15.89 -6.82 13.21
CA GLN A 75 17.11 -6.99 12.42
C GLN A 75 18.10 -5.83 12.63
N VAL A 76 17.65 -4.60 12.78
CA VAL A 76 18.51 -3.45 13.13
C VAL A 76 19.13 -3.63 14.52
N GLU A 77 18.36 -4.14 15.49
CA GLU A 77 18.88 -4.48 16.83
C GLU A 77 19.97 -5.57 16.76
N ASP A 78 19.72 -6.67 16.03
CA ASP A 78 20.67 -7.77 15.88
C ASP A 78 21.97 -7.30 15.18
N LEU A 79 21.83 -6.49 14.12
CA LEU A 79 22.98 -5.89 13.44
C LEU A 79 23.76 -4.94 14.35
N THR A 80 23.05 -4.13 15.16
CA THR A 80 23.69 -3.21 16.10
C THR A 80 24.50 -3.97 17.16
N ALA A 81 23.95 -5.05 17.72
CA ALA A 81 24.66 -5.91 18.63
C ALA A 81 25.88 -6.56 17.97
N ARG A 82 25.73 -7.03 16.73
CA ARG A 82 26.84 -7.64 15.98
C ARG A 82 27.95 -6.64 15.65
N ILE A 83 27.61 -5.44 15.24
CA ILE A 83 28.58 -4.35 15.01
C ILE A 83 29.38 -4.06 16.28
N GLN A 84 28.72 -4.05 17.43
CA GLN A 84 29.41 -3.85 18.72
C GLN A 84 30.41 -4.97 19.01
N GLN A 85 30.03 -6.24 18.82
CA GLN A 85 30.92 -7.39 18.99
C GLN A 85 32.18 -7.31 18.08
N VAL A 86 31.98 -6.95 16.79
CA VAL A 86 33.10 -6.78 15.85
C VAL A 86 34.01 -5.64 16.29
N ARG A 87 33.50 -4.52 16.75
CA ARG A 87 34.30 -3.41 17.27
C ARG A 87 35.11 -3.78 18.52
N GLU A 88 34.52 -4.55 19.44
CA GLU A 88 35.20 -5.06 20.61
C GLU A 88 36.31 -6.00 20.22
N THR A 89 36.09 -6.90 19.26
CA THR A 89 37.15 -7.77 18.70
C THR A 89 38.30 -6.95 18.14
N ILE A 90 38.03 -5.91 17.35
CA ILE A 90 39.07 -5.04 16.77
C ILE A 90 39.83 -4.27 17.87
N SER A 91 39.14 -3.81 18.90
CA SER A 91 39.75 -2.94 19.93
C SER A 91 40.54 -3.69 21.00
N TYR A 92 40.12 -4.92 21.34
CA TYR A 92 40.65 -5.68 22.47
C TYR A 92 41.23 -7.04 22.10
N ASP A 93 41.34 -7.36 20.81
CA ASP A 93 41.86 -8.65 20.30
C ASP A 93 41.11 -9.87 20.88
N HIS A 94 39.82 -9.70 21.17
CA HIS A 94 38.96 -10.78 21.65
C HIS A 94 38.50 -11.65 20.47
N PRO A 95 38.32 -12.96 20.65
CA PRO A 95 37.79 -13.82 19.59
C PRO A 95 36.36 -13.39 19.21
N LEU A 96 36.08 -13.28 17.92
CA LEU A 96 34.74 -12.93 17.42
C LEU A 96 33.80 -14.13 17.62
N PRO A 97 32.73 -14.00 18.41
CA PRO A 97 31.80 -15.10 18.60
C PRO A 97 31.01 -15.39 17.31
N PRO A 98 30.43 -16.60 17.15
CA PRO A 98 29.51 -16.90 16.06
C PRO A 98 28.32 -15.89 16.04
N PRO A 99 27.78 -15.57 14.87
CA PRO A 99 26.61 -14.72 14.79
C PRO A 99 25.39 -15.42 15.39
N ALA A 100 24.66 -14.70 16.24
CA ALA A 100 23.42 -15.16 16.88
C ALA A 100 22.23 -14.37 16.31
N TYR A 101 21.92 -14.57 15.03
CA TYR A 101 20.77 -13.93 14.42
C TYR A 101 19.48 -14.65 14.82
N ARG A 102 18.46 -13.86 15.13
CA ARG A 102 17.10 -14.38 15.22
C ARG A 102 16.63 -14.83 13.83
N PRO A 103 15.77 -15.86 13.72
CA PRO A 103 15.19 -16.25 12.44
C PRO A 103 14.61 -15.03 11.73
N ALA A 104 14.98 -14.85 10.47
CA ALA A 104 14.40 -13.78 9.67
C ALA A 104 12.90 -14.08 9.46
N PHE A 105 12.04 -13.18 9.91
CA PHE A 105 10.64 -13.25 9.55
C PHE A 105 10.49 -12.84 8.09
N PRO A 106 9.65 -13.55 7.30
CA PRO A 106 9.38 -13.13 5.94
C PRO A 106 8.81 -11.71 5.97
N ILE A 107 9.38 -10.84 5.16
CA ILE A 107 8.84 -9.51 4.96
C ILE A 107 7.66 -9.66 4.01
N GLU A 108 6.46 -9.32 4.49
CA GLU A 108 5.23 -9.49 3.72
C GLU A 108 5.17 -8.50 2.55
N THR A 109 4.64 -8.96 1.43
CA THR A 109 4.33 -8.08 0.30
C THR A 109 3.04 -7.33 0.57
N ILE A 110 3.12 -6.02 0.57
CA ILE A 110 1.97 -5.14 0.81
C ILE A 110 1.06 -5.16 -0.42
N ARG A 111 -0.23 -5.44 -0.23
CA ARG A 111 -1.22 -5.60 -1.31
C ARG A 111 -2.41 -4.67 -1.14
N LEU A 112 -2.89 -4.14 -2.26
CA LEU A 112 -4.06 -3.26 -2.37
C LEU A 112 -5.08 -3.91 -3.33
N GLY A 113 -5.61 -5.08 -2.96
CA GLY A 113 -6.39 -5.94 -3.87
C GLY A 113 -7.71 -5.34 -4.32
N ASN A 114 -8.49 -4.76 -3.40
CA ASN A 114 -9.81 -4.18 -3.70
C ASN A 114 -9.66 -2.86 -4.50
N LEU A 115 -8.67 -2.04 -4.17
CA LEU A 115 -8.38 -0.80 -4.90
C LEU A 115 -7.91 -1.09 -6.32
N ALA A 116 -7.07 -2.11 -6.52
CA ALA A 116 -6.65 -2.54 -7.84
C ALA A 116 -7.83 -3.05 -8.69
N ALA A 117 -8.75 -3.82 -8.08
CA ALA A 117 -9.98 -4.26 -8.74
C ALA A 117 -10.91 -3.09 -9.08
N ALA A 118 -11.06 -2.11 -8.18
CA ALA A 118 -11.85 -0.90 -8.44
C ALA A 118 -11.28 -0.06 -9.59
N LYS A 119 -9.95 0.03 -9.67
CA LYS A 119 -9.26 0.75 -10.75
C LYS A 119 -9.46 0.05 -12.11
N SER A 120 -9.33 -1.27 -12.17
CA SER A 120 -9.50 -2.04 -13.40
C SER A 120 -10.95 -2.06 -13.91
N SER A 121 -11.94 -1.97 -13.01
CA SER A 121 -13.36 -1.90 -13.36
C SER A 121 -13.87 -0.47 -13.63
N GLY A 122 -13.04 0.56 -13.46
CA GLY A 122 -13.43 1.96 -13.60
C GLY A 122 -14.25 2.51 -12.42
N LEU A 123 -14.55 1.72 -11.41
CA LEU A 123 -15.32 2.17 -10.24
C LEU A 123 -14.60 3.22 -9.39
N ILE A 124 -13.27 3.30 -9.50
CA ILE A 124 -12.46 4.28 -8.76
C ILE A 124 -12.91 5.73 -9.03
N TYR A 125 -13.43 6.02 -10.22
CA TYR A 125 -13.92 7.36 -10.58
C TYR A 125 -15.20 7.80 -9.84
N LEU A 126 -15.80 6.90 -9.05
CA LEU A 126 -16.89 7.24 -8.13
C LEU A 126 -16.38 7.89 -6.83
N LEU A 127 -15.09 7.77 -6.52
CA LEU A 127 -14.44 8.43 -5.37
C LEU A 127 -14.20 9.92 -5.66
N SER A 128 -13.93 10.70 -4.63
CA SER A 128 -13.48 12.07 -4.79
C SER A 128 -12.06 12.13 -5.36
N GLU A 129 -11.67 13.27 -5.91
CA GLU A 129 -10.33 13.50 -6.44
C GLU A 129 -9.26 13.25 -5.37
N ASP A 130 -9.47 13.72 -4.14
CA ASP A 130 -8.54 13.49 -3.03
C ASP A 130 -8.41 12.00 -2.68
N GLU A 131 -9.52 11.25 -2.69
CA GLU A 131 -9.50 9.81 -2.43
C GLU A 131 -8.75 9.06 -3.56
N ILE A 132 -8.93 9.47 -4.82
CA ILE A 132 -8.19 8.90 -5.96
C ILE A 132 -6.70 9.19 -5.84
N ASN A 133 -6.32 10.44 -5.58
CA ASN A 133 -4.93 10.86 -5.44
C ASN A 133 -4.25 10.17 -4.24
N SER A 134 -4.94 10.04 -3.10
CA SER A 134 -4.46 9.28 -1.94
C SER A 134 -4.19 7.81 -2.29
N THR A 135 -5.05 7.20 -3.13
CA THR A 135 -4.82 5.84 -3.61
C THR A 135 -3.56 5.74 -4.48
N CYS A 136 -3.35 6.71 -5.38
CA CYS A 136 -2.15 6.78 -6.21
C CYS A 136 -0.88 6.98 -5.35
N ASP A 137 -0.92 7.85 -4.35
CA ASP A 137 0.20 8.06 -3.42
C ASP A 137 0.52 6.76 -2.65
N THR A 138 -0.51 6.01 -2.23
CA THR A 138 -0.33 4.71 -1.57
C THR A 138 0.32 3.68 -2.50
N GLU A 139 -0.09 3.60 -3.77
CA GLU A 139 0.56 2.71 -4.77
C GLU A 139 2.04 3.06 -4.95
N VAL A 140 2.36 4.36 -5.06
CA VAL A 140 3.75 4.85 -5.16
C VAL A 140 4.54 4.50 -3.89
N ALA A 141 3.92 4.61 -2.72
CA ALA A 141 4.54 4.26 -1.44
C ALA A 141 4.88 2.75 -1.39
N VAL A 142 3.97 1.89 -1.85
CA VAL A 142 4.23 0.44 -1.93
C VAL A 142 5.41 0.14 -2.86
N ILE A 143 5.44 0.70 -4.06
CA ILE A 143 6.53 0.50 -5.02
C ILE A 143 7.88 0.94 -4.42
N LYS A 144 7.91 2.09 -3.75
CA LYS A 144 9.13 2.61 -3.12
C LYS A 144 9.57 1.73 -1.95
N SER A 145 8.63 1.22 -1.15
CA SER A 145 8.95 0.30 -0.06
C SER A 145 9.57 -1.00 -0.55
N GLU A 146 9.07 -1.57 -1.65
CA GLU A 146 9.66 -2.77 -2.26
C GLU A 146 11.08 -2.52 -2.78
N ALA A 147 11.34 -1.36 -3.41
CA ALA A 147 12.69 -1.00 -3.84
C ALA A 147 13.68 -0.84 -2.66
N LEU A 148 13.23 -0.28 -1.52
CA LEU A 148 14.06 -0.20 -0.30
C LEU A 148 14.32 -1.59 0.29
N LYS A 149 13.31 -2.46 0.29
CA LYS A 149 13.42 -3.85 0.73
C LYS A 149 14.43 -4.64 -0.12
N GLU A 150 14.40 -4.49 -1.44
CA GLU A 150 15.35 -5.13 -2.34
C GLU A 150 16.80 -4.72 -2.02
N ARG A 151 17.05 -3.42 -1.81
CA ARG A 151 18.39 -2.92 -1.43
C ARG A 151 18.86 -3.47 -0.08
N ALA A 152 17.95 -3.54 0.90
CA ALA A 152 18.26 -4.12 2.19
C ALA A 152 18.57 -5.63 2.08
N GLN A 153 17.84 -6.35 1.22
CA GLN A 153 18.05 -7.76 0.96
C GLN A 153 19.37 -8.01 0.23
N GLU A 154 19.76 -7.16 -0.70
CA GLU A 154 21.07 -7.23 -1.37
C GLU A 154 22.22 -7.07 -0.36
N ALA A 155 22.14 -6.08 0.53
CA ALA A 155 23.13 -5.90 1.60
C ALA A 155 23.20 -7.12 2.53
N THR A 156 22.06 -7.71 2.89
CA THR A 156 21.99 -8.96 3.64
C THR A 156 22.70 -10.10 2.91
N THR A 157 22.47 -10.24 1.61
CA THR A 157 23.07 -11.30 0.78
C THR A 157 24.60 -11.17 0.75
N GLN A 158 25.10 -9.94 0.62
CA GLN A 158 26.54 -9.68 0.63
C GLN A 158 27.18 -10.04 1.98
N ARG A 159 26.53 -9.66 3.10
CA ARG A 159 26.97 -10.01 4.44
C ARG A 159 26.98 -11.53 4.66
N VAL A 160 25.87 -12.19 4.31
CA VAL A 160 25.74 -13.66 4.47
C VAL A 160 26.79 -14.38 3.62
N ALA A 161 27.02 -13.95 2.39
CA ALA A 161 28.07 -14.52 1.52
C ALA A 161 29.48 -14.35 2.12
N PHE A 162 29.75 -13.25 2.83
CA PHE A 162 30.99 -13.09 3.58
C PHE A 162 31.07 -14.06 4.75
N GLU A 163 30.04 -14.18 5.58
CA GLU A 163 29.98 -15.07 6.74
C GLU A 163 30.10 -16.53 6.36
N GLN A 164 29.52 -16.95 5.23
CA GLN A 164 29.61 -18.33 4.73
C GLN A 164 31.05 -18.82 4.48
N ARG A 165 32.01 -17.90 4.24
CA ARG A 165 33.45 -18.26 4.10
C ARG A 165 34.05 -18.83 5.39
N PHE A 166 33.40 -18.57 6.52
CA PHE A 166 33.82 -19.02 7.86
C PHE A 166 32.96 -20.18 8.39
N GLN A 167 32.07 -20.74 7.56
CA GLN A 167 31.35 -21.97 7.94
C GLN A 167 32.24 -23.19 7.82
N THR A 168 32.22 -24.01 8.86
CA THR A 168 33.05 -25.26 8.91
C THR A 168 32.48 -26.35 7.99
N SER A 169 31.18 -26.31 7.68
CA SER A 169 30.52 -27.16 6.67
C SER A 169 29.28 -26.49 6.09
N PHE A 170 29.12 -26.59 4.78
CA PHE A 170 27.96 -26.07 4.07
C PHE A 170 26.83 -27.13 3.99
N PRO A 171 25.51 -26.77 4.14
CA PRO A 171 24.99 -25.42 4.34
C PRO A 171 24.75 -25.03 5.81
N SER A 172 24.97 -25.86 6.80
CA SER A 172 24.48 -25.66 8.17
C SER A 172 25.52 -25.87 9.26
N GLY A 173 26.81 -25.86 8.91
CA GLY A 173 27.88 -25.95 9.92
C GLY A 173 28.00 -24.68 10.77
N PRO A 174 28.61 -24.81 11.97
CA PRO A 174 28.90 -23.65 12.80
C PRO A 174 29.89 -22.70 12.12
N TYR A 175 29.84 -21.42 12.51
CA TYR A 175 30.79 -20.42 12.07
C TYR A 175 32.05 -20.48 12.95
N ASP A 176 33.22 -20.43 12.32
CA ASP A 176 34.54 -20.37 12.99
C ASP A 176 35.28 -19.10 12.51
N PHE A 177 35.32 -18.08 13.32
CA PHE A 177 36.03 -16.82 13.06
C PHE A 177 37.43 -16.79 13.71
N SER A 178 37.97 -17.92 14.23
CA SER A 178 39.25 -17.94 14.92
C SER A 178 40.44 -17.52 14.04
N HIS A 179 40.29 -17.61 12.73
CA HIS A 179 41.31 -17.24 11.74
C HIS A 179 40.97 -15.99 10.94
N ILE A 180 39.97 -15.19 11.38
CA ILE A 180 39.61 -13.93 10.69
C ILE A 180 40.73 -12.91 10.81
N THR A 181 41.17 -12.35 9.70
CA THR A 181 42.24 -11.34 9.69
C THR A 181 41.69 -9.94 10.01
N PRO A 182 42.52 -8.99 10.47
CA PRO A 182 42.10 -7.62 10.70
C PRO A 182 41.43 -6.95 9.46
N ALA A 183 41.99 -7.19 8.27
CA ALA A 183 41.37 -6.67 7.02
C ALA A 183 40.00 -7.28 6.74
N GLN A 184 39.78 -8.54 7.09
CA GLN A 184 38.47 -9.19 6.97
C GLN A 184 37.50 -8.69 8.04
N LEU A 185 37.96 -8.35 9.24
CA LEU A 185 37.14 -7.72 10.28
C LEU A 185 36.66 -6.33 9.82
N ASP A 186 37.53 -5.52 9.24
CA ASP A 186 37.15 -4.21 8.68
C ASP A 186 36.16 -4.35 7.53
N GLN A 187 36.37 -5.32 6.64
CA GLN A 187 35.44 -5.62 5.56
C GLN A 187 34.07 -6.04 6.13
N TYR A 188 34.06 -6.91 7.14
CA TYR A 188 32.83 -7.38 7.77
C TYR A 188 32.08 -6.27 8.48
N LEU A 189 32.79 -5.39 9.19
CA LEU A 189 32.21 -4.21 9.81
C LEU A 189 31.56 -3.31 8.77
N GLY A 190 32.18 -3.10 7.63
CA GLY A 190 31.63 -2.33 6.51
C GLY A 190 30.30 -2.92 6.01
N LEU A 191 30.22 -4.24 5.81
CA LEU A 191 29.01 -4.94 5.36
C LEU A 191 27.86 -4.84 6.39
N LEU A 192 28.18 -4.99 7.67
CA LEU A 192 27.20 -4.84 8.75
C LEU A 192 26.63 -3.40 8.83
N LEU A 193 27.50 -2.41 8.69
CA LEU A 193 27.10 -1.00 8.70
C LEU A 193 26.22 -0.67 7.49
N GLU A 194 26.57 -1.15 6.29
CA GLU A 194 25.78 -0.97 5.08
C GLU A 194 24.38 -1.59 5.24
N GLU A 195 24.28 -2.85 5.67
CA GLU A 195 23.00 -3.50 5.89
C GLU A 195 22.14 -2.73 6.92
N ARG A 196 22.77 -2.31 8.04
CA ARG A 196 22.07 -1.54 9.07
C ARG A 196 21.51 -0.22 8.51
N VAL A 197 22.28 0.50 7.70
CA VAL A 197 21.81 1.75 7.06
C VAL A 197 20.61 1.47 6.17
N ARG A 198 20.66 0.47 5.29
CA ARG A 198 19.57 0.12 4.39
C ARG A 198 18.30 -0.27 5.13
N ARG A 199 18.44 -1.02 6.23
CA ARG A 199 17.27 -1.40 7.05
C ARG A 199 16.71 -0.24 7.84
N THR A 200 17.54 0.69 8.29
CA THR A 200 17.09 1.92 8.95
C THR A 200 16.33 2.83 7.97
N GLU A 201 16.80 2.95 6.72
CA GLU A 201 16.09 3.65 5.66
C GLU A 201 14.69 3.03 5.40
N THR A 202 14.64 1.70 5.30
CA THR A 202 13.39 0.96 5.14
C THR A 202 12.45 1.20 6.33
N LEU A 203 12.98 1.16 7.55
CA LEU A 203 12.20 1.36 8.77
C LEU A 203 11.61 2.77 8.84
N ALA A 204 12.39 3.80 8.53
CA ALA A 204 11.92 5.18 8.49
C ALA A 204 10.78 5.35 7.46
N TYR A 205 10.89 4.68 6.32
CA TYR A 205 9.85 4.73 5.30
C TYR A 205 8.58 3.98 5.70
N LEU A 206 8.69 2.80 6.32
CA LEU A 206 7.55 2.05 6.86
C LEU A 206 6.81 2.86 7.96
N GLU A 207 7.53 3.67 8.73
CA GLU A 207 6.91 4.57 9.71
C GLU A 207 6.07 5.67 9.05
N LEU A 208 6.51 6.23 7.92
CA LEU A 208 5.70 7.15 7.13
C LEU A 208 4.43 6.47 6.60
N MET A 209 4.57 5.28 6.04
CA MET A 209 3.45 4.49 5.53
C MET A 209 2.43 4.14 6.62
N HIS A 210 2.89 3.76 7.81
CA HIS A 210 2.04 3.48 8.97
C HIS A 210 1.17 4.69 9.32
N ARG A 211 1.76 5.88 9.43
CA ARG A 211 1.03 7.11 9.80
C ARG A 211 0.02 7.53 8.76
N GLY A 212 0.37 7.46 7.48
CA GLY A 212 -0.58 7.75 6.40
C GLY A 212 -1.79 6.81 6.45
N ALA A 213 -1.56 5.52 6.62
CA ALA A 213 -2.62 4.52 6.74
C ALA A 213 -3.49 4.75 7.99
N GLN A 214 -2.90 5.05 9.13
CA GLN A 214 -3.62 5.33 10.37
C GLN A 214 -4.49 6.58 10.23
N ALA A 215 -3.93 7.67 9.70
CA ALA A 215 -4.68 8.91 9.45
C ALA A 215 -5.88 8.68 8.51
N TYR A 216 -5.70 7.86 7.47
CA TYR A 216 -6.79 7.47 6.57
C TYR A 216 -7.88 6.68 7.32
N LEU A 217 -7.52 5.72 8.16
CA LEU A 217 -8.47 4.93 8.96
C LEU A 217 -9.21 5.78 10.01
N ASP A 218 -8.55 6.80 10.54
CA ASP A 218 -9.13 7.78 11.47
C ASP A 218 -10.10 8.77 10.77
N GLY A 219 -10.34 8.57 9.48
CA GLY A 219 -11.33 9.32 8.71
C GLY A 219 -10.78 10.51 7.94
N GLN A 220 -9.45 10.73 7.95
CA GLN A 220 -8.86 11.77 7.14
C GLN A 220 -8.97 11.42 5.66
N ARG A 221 -9.58 12.34 4.86
CA ARG A 221 -9.78 12.18 3.41
C ARG A 221 -9.17 13.31 2.60
N ASP A 222 -8.75 14.36 3.25
CA ASP A 222 -8.05 15.49 2.67
C ASP A 222 -6.59 15.10 2.41
N LEU A 223 -6.16 15.18 1.16
CA LEU A 223 -4.85 14.73 0.71
C LEU A 223 -3.71 15.52 1.37
N GLU A 224 -3.86 16.84 1.54
CA GLU A 224 -2.82 17.67 2.16
C GLU A 224 -2.62 17.29 3.63
N LYS A 225 -3.71 17.00 4.36
CA LYS A 225 -3.63 16.56 5.75
C LYS A 225 -3.08 15.15 5.88
N LEU A 226 -3.36 14.24 4.95
CA LEU A 226 -2.74 12.92 4.91
C LEU A 226 -1.22 13.03 4.72
N ARG A 227 -0.77 13.83 3.75
CA ARG A 227 0.66 14.09 3.53
C ARG A 227 1.33 14.79 4.73
N ALA A 228 0.63 15.72 5.39
CA ALA A 228 1.13 16.34 6.60
C ALA A 228 1.26 15.35 7.77
N ALA A 229 0.33 14.39 7.93
CA ALA A 229 0.42 13.33 8.92
C ALA A 229 1.64 12.41 8.69
N GLU A 230 1.98 12.14 7.44
CA GLU A 230 3.18 11.40 7.07
C GLU A 230 4.47 12.15 7.46
N GLN A 231 4.52 13.47 7.25
CA GLN A 231 5.72 14.29 7.42
C GLN A 231 6.01 14.73 8.86
N ASN A 232 4.97 14.95 9.68
CA ASN A 232 5.07 15.59 11.00
C ASN A 232 5.86 14.83 12.07
N ALA A 233 6.48 13.71 11.76
CA ALA A 233 7.33 13.00 12.71
C ALA A 233 8.82 13.07 12.40
N SER A 234 9.24 13.82 11.40
CA SER A 234 10.66 14.12 11.20
C SER A 234 11.17 15.20 12.15
N ALA A 235 10.30 15.70 13.07
CA ALA A 235 10.57 16.83 13.96
C ALA A 235 10.69 16.45 15.45
N HIS A 236 10.70 15.18 15.80
CA HIS A 236 10.95 14.65 17.13
C HIS A 236 11.96 13.50 17.06
#